data_4b13bc59cacfe7abcf59b7aafae520ba
#
_entry.id   4b13bc59cacfe7abcf59b7aafae520ba
#
_cell.length_a   1.000
_cell.length_b   1.000
_cell.length_c   1.000
_cell.angle_alpha   90.00
_cell.angle_beta   90.00
_cell.angle_gamma   90.00
#
_symmetry.space_group_name_H-M   'P 1'
#
loop_
_entity.id
_entity.type
_entity.pdbx_description
1 polymer ?
#
loop_
_entity_poly.entity_id
_entity_poly.type
_entity_poly.pdbx_seq_one_letter_code
_entity_poly.pdbx_strand_id
1 'polypeptide(L)'
;IAIVLLVAVLALCVWLIVVAVKKFIRSHRRRKDTDSLVKEVQALNKEVMRLNLEKDKILSMKVSQIGLNPNEIAELTGEEIESLNNGEEEDTGESRFYKLTEIDQLWADYVPPVYDNDITLPEFCERFRLFACSQLGLYYDIKLIRLFVASFASTRLIILQGISGTGKTSLAYAFGKFVNNPSIVASVQPSWRDRTELFGYFNEFTKKFNETELLRAMYEASYNDNIYAVILDEMNIARVEYYFAEMLSILEMPSRDEWVVDIIPNSWPSDPK
;
A
#
# COMPACT_ATOMS: atom_id res chain seq x y z
N ILE A 1 13.16 -47.01 58.11
CA ILE A 1 12.93 -47.47 56.70
C ILE A 1 11.46 -47.33 56.33
N ALA A 2 10.50 -47.86 57.15
CA ALA A 2 9.07 -47.79 56.85
C ALA A 2 8.49 -46.39 56.69
N ILE A 3 8.91 -45.43 57.53
CA ILE A 3 8.44 -44.04 57.49
C ILE A 3 8.93 -43.33 56.23
N VAL A 4 10.15 -43.55 55.75
CA VAL A 4 10.71 -43.00 54.54
C VAL A 4 10.00 -43.49 53.31
N LEU A 5 9.63 -44.77 53.28
CA LEU A 5 8.87 -45.41 52.20
C LEU A 5 7.44 -44.87 52.12
N LEU A 6 6.78 -44.62 53.25
CA LEU A 6 5.46 -44.02 53.33
C LEU A 6 5.47 -42.57 52.80
N VAL A 7 6.46 -41.76 53.13
CA VAL A 7 6.61 -40.37 52.65
C VAL A 7 6.87 -40.34 51.15
N ALA A 8 7.68 -41.26 50.62
CA ALA A 8 7.95 -41.37 49.18
C ALA A 8 6.68 -41.70 48.38
N VAL A 9 5.85 -42.67 48.90
CA VAL A 9 4.58 -43.02 48.27
C VAL A 9 3.59 -41.84 48.26
N LEU A 10 3.49 -41.11 49.38
CA LEU A 10 2.66 -39.91 49.46
C LEU A 10 3.10 -38.81 48.46
N ALA A 11 4.40 -38.57 48.37
CA ALA A 11 4.94 -37.61 47.41
C ALA A 11 4.64 -38.02 45.98
N LEU A 12 4.72 -39.30 45.63
CA LEU A 12 4.41 -39.83 44.33
C LEU A 12 2.92 -39.69 44.00
N CYS A 13 2.04 -39.93 44.98
CA CYS A 13 0.59 -39.73 44.81
C CYS A 13 0.23 -38.27 44.54
N VAL A 14 0.82 -37.35 45.32
CA VAL A 14 0.61 -35.87 45.11
C VAL A 14 1.10 -35.46 43.74
N TRP A 15 2.29 -35.94 43.32
CA TRP A 15 2.81 -35.64 41.97
C TRP A 15 1.89 -36.13 40.86
N LEU A 16 1.39 -37.33 40.95
CA LEU A 16 0.43 -37.89 39.98
C LEU A 16 -0.88 -37.10 39.91
N ILE A 17 -1.40 -36.67 41.07
CA ILE A 17 -2.60 -35.81 41.12
C ILE A 17 -2.32 -34.48 40.43
N VAL A 18 -1.21 -33.82 40.67
CA VAL A 18 -0.82 -32.54 40.04
C VAL A 18 -0.70 -32.69 38.53
N VAL A 19 -0.09 -33.79 38.04
CA VAL A 19 0.03 -34.08 36.62
C VAL A 19 -1.35 -34.29 35.97
N ALA A 20 -2.23 -35.10 36.64
CA ALA A 20 -3.59 -35.35 36.15
C ALA A 20 -4.41 -34.03 36.06
N VAL A 21 -4.35 -33.20 37.08
CA VAL A 21 -5.04 -31.90 37.11
C VAL A 21 -4.52 -30.97 36.00
N LYS A 22 -3.19 -30.86 35.81
CA LYS A 22 -2.61 -30.07 34.72
C LYS A 22 -3.03 -30.57 33.33
N LYS A 23 -3.09 -31.88 33.16
CA LYS A 23 -3.55 -32.51 31.90
C LYS A 23 -5.04 -32.20 31.64
N PHE A 24 -5.86 -32.30 32.68
CA PHE A 24 -7.31 -31.99 32.61
C PHE A 24 -7.57 -30.52 32.26
N ILE A 25 -6.88 -29.57 32.93
CA ILE A 25 -7.01 -28.13 32.66
C ILE A 25 -6.58 -27.82 31.23
N ARG A 26 -5.47 -28.42 30.75
CA ARG A 26 -4.98 -28.21 29.38
C ARG A 26 -5.95 -28.77 28.34
N SER A 27 -6.56 -29.92 28.60
CA SER A 27 -7.59 -30.51 27.73
C SER A 27 -8.86 -29.66 27.68
N HIS A 28 -9.29 -29.14 28.83
CA HIS A 28 -10.50 -28.29 28.91
C HIS A 28 -10.31 -26.94 28.22
N ARG A 29 -9.11 -26.35 28.30
CA ARG A 29 -8.76 -25.12 27.60
C ARG A 29 -8.78 -25.32 26.09
N ARG A 30 -8.19 -26.40 25.57
CA ARG A 30 -8.20 -26.73 24.14
C ARG A 30 -9.63 -26.94 23.59
N ARG A 31 -10.55 -27.54 24.38
CA ARG A 31 -11.95 -27.68 23.96
C ARG A 31 -12.65 -26.33 23.84
N LYS A 32 -12.42 -25.39 24.77
CA LYS A 32 -13.00 -24.04 24.68
C LYS A 32 -12.47 -23.27 23.49
N ASP A 33 -11.17 -23.39 23.19
CA ASP A 33 -10.58 -22.73 22.03
C ASP A 33 -11.12 -23.30 20.71
N THR A 34 -11.31 -24.63 20.61
CA THR A 34 -11.95 -25.25 19.44
C THR A 34 -13.41 -24.87 19.29
N ASP A 35 -14.17 -24.79 20.36
CA ASP A 35 -15.59 -24.39 20.32
C ASP A 35 -15.74 -22.91 19.90
N SER A 36 -14.83 -22.03 20.31
CA SER A 36 -14.83 -20.63 19.86
C SER A 36 -14.49 -20.52 18.38
N LEU A 37 -13.47 -21.25 17.90
CA LEU A 37 -13.10 -21.28 16.48
C LEU A 37 -14.23 -21.84 15.61
N VAL A 38 -14.92 -22.89 16.05
CA VAL A 38 -16.07 -23.43 15.31
C VAL A 38 -17.20 -22.41 15.20
N LYS A 39 -17.47 -21.65 16.25
CA LYS A 39 -18.48 -20.58 16.21
C LYS A 39 -18.07 -19.45 15.27
N GLU A 40 -16.80 -19.09 15.26
CA GLU A 40 -16.26 -18.05 14.36
C GLU A 40 -16.33 -18.48 12.90
N VAL A 41 -15.95 -19.72 12.59
CA VAL A 41 -16.09 -20.31 11.25
C VAL A 41 -17.57 -20.36 10.81
N GLN A 42 -18.49 -20.72 11.71
CA GLN A 42 -19.92 -20.69 11.40
C GLN A 42 -20.43 -19.28 11.14
N ALA A 43 -19.96 -18.27 11.90
CA ALA A 43 -20.32 -16.89 11.69
C ALA A 43 -19.79 -16.36 10.35
N LEU A 44 -18.53 -16.67 10.02
CA LEU A 44 -17.92 -16.33 8.73
C LEU A 44 -18.64 -16.99 7.55
N ASN A 45 -18.97 -18.28 7.65
CA ASN A 45 -19.73 -18.98 6.61
C ASN A 45 -21.11 -18.35 6.38
N LYS A 46 -21.77 -17.91 7.45
CA LYS A 46 -23.05 -17.19 7.35
C LYS A 46 -22.90 -15.84 6.67
N GLU A 47 -21.81 -15.12 6.95
CA GLU A 47 -21.50 -13.86 6.31
C GLU A 47 -21.17 -14.04 4.81
N VAL A 48 -20.37 -15.07 4.46
CA VAL A 48 -20.10 -15.44 3.06
C VAL A 48 -21.38 -15.79 2.30
N MET A 49 -22.29 -16.55 2.92
CA MET A 49 -23.60 -16.85 2.32
C MET A 49 -24.42 -15.57 2.08
N ARG A 50 -24.42 -14.65 3.04
CA ARG A 50 -25.11 -13.38 2.91
C ARG A 50 -24.54 -12.54 1.78
N LEU A 51 -23.21 -12.42 1.70
CA LEU A 51 -22.52 -11.67 0.64
C LEU A 51 -22.76 -12.29 -0.75
N ASN A 52 -22.80 -13.62 -0.85
CA ASN A 52 -23.15 -14.29 -2.10
C ASN A 52 -24.60 -14.00 -2.54
N LEU A 53 -25.55 -14.00 -1.60
CA LEU A 53 -26.92 -13.63 -1.91
C LEU A 53 -27.06 -12.14 -2.32
N GLU A 54 -26.32 -11.25 -1.69
CA GLU A 54 -26.26 -9.84 -2.09
C GLU A 54 -25.63 -9.67 -3.48
N LYS A 55 -24.54 -10.40 -3.77
CA LYS A 55 -23.93 -10.45 -5.10
C LYS A 55 -24.92 -10.90 -6.17
N ASP A 56 -25.63 -12.01 -5.92
CA ASP A 56 -26.60 -12.55 -6.87
C ASP A 56 -27.78 -11.58 -7.08
N LYS A 57 -28.18 -10.87 -6.02
CA LYS A 57 -29.21 -9.83 -6.11
C LYS A 57 -28.74 -8.63 -6.94
N ILE A 58 -27.50 -8.20 -6.79
CA ILE A 58 -26.90 -7.12 -7.57
C ILE A 58 -26.77 -7.56 -9.04
N LEU A 59 -26.32 -8.78 -9.31
CA LEU A 59 -26.27 -9.35 -10.65
C LEU A 59 -27.66 -9.38 -11.31
N SER A 60 -28.67 -9.84 -10.59
CA SER A 60 -30.06 -9.87 -11.12
C SER A 60 -30.62 -8.46 -11.38
N MET A 61 -30.24 -7.46 -10.59
CA MET A 61 -30.61 -6.06 -10.85
C MET A 61 -29.90 -5.49 -12.07
N LYS A 62 -28.58 -5.74 -12.25
CA LYS A 62 -27.82 -5.33 -13.44
C LYS A 62 -28.42 -5.96 -14.69
N VAL A 63 -28.73 -7.24 -14.65
CA VAL A 63 -29.37 -7.97 -15.75
C VAL A 63 -30.74 -7.40 -16.12
N SER A 64 -31.54 -7.06 -15.13
CA SER A 64 -32.84 -6.41 -15.32
C SER A 64 -32.72 -5.00 -15.94
N GLN A 65 -31.62 -4.29 -15.71
CA GLN A 65 -31.34 -2.98 -16.32
C GLN A 65 -30.92 -3.11 -17.80
N ILE A 66 -30.28 -4.25 -18.18
CA ILE A 66 -29.86 -4.53 -19.58
C ILE A 66 -31.04 -5.08 -20.42
N GLY A 67 -32.19 -5.33 -19.79
CA GLY A 67 -33.40 -5.80 -20.50
C GLY A 67 -33.41 -7.30 -20.86
N LEU A 68 -32.49 -8.08 -20.29
CA LEU A 68 -32.43 -9.53 -20.46
C LEU A 68 -33.23 -10.26 -19.35
N ASN A 69 -33.91 -11.33 -19.73
CA ASN A 69 -34.61 -12.20 -18.75
C ASN A 69 -33.63 -13.13 -18.07
N PRO A 70 -33.81 -13.47 -16.79
CA PRO A 70 -32.92 -14.36 -16.03
C PRO A 70 -32.73 -15.75 -16.66
N ASN A 71 -33.69 -16.21 -17.48
CA ASN A 71 -33.63 -17.51 -18.15
C ASN A 71 -32.74 -17.49 -19.41
N GLU A 72 -32.53 -16.33 -20.03
CA GLU A 72 -31.67 -16.17 -21.22
C GLU A 72 -30.18 -16.21 -20.84
N ILE A 73 -29.85 -15.92 -19.58
CA ILE A 73 -28.46 -15.92 -19.09
C ILE A 73 -27.94 -17.34 -18.84
N ALA A 74 -28.83 -18.29 -18.53
CA ALA A 74 -28.44 -19.68 -18.31
C ALA A 74 -27.95 -20.37 -19.60
N GLU A 75 -28.24 -19.79 -20.76
CA GLU A 75 -27.86 -20.30 -22.08
C GLU A 75 -26.61 -19.56 -22.65
N LEU A 76 -26.17 -18.45 -22.02
CA LEU A 76 -24.99 -17.72 -22.45
C LEU A 76 -23.71 -18.43 -22.05
N THR A 77 -22.77 -18.51 -22.98
CA THR A 77 -21.42 -19.02 -22.70
C THR A 77 -20.61 -18.04 -21.85
N GLY A 78 -19.57 -18.52 -21.16
CA GLY A 78 -18.71 -17.66 -20.35
C GLY A 78 -18.13 -16.47 -21.13
N GLU A 79 -17.84 -16.63 -22.42
CA GLU A 79 -17.33 -15.57 -23.32
C GLU A 79 -18.39 -14.50 -23.63
N GLU A 80 -19.67 -14.90 -23.76
CA GLU A 80 -20.78 -13.95 -23.95
C GLU A 80 -21.11 -13.17 -22.68
N ILE A 81 -20.96 -13.79 -21.51
CA ILE A 81 -21.09 -13.09 -20.22
C ILE A 81 -19.93 -12.10 -20.01
N GLU A 82 -18.73 -12.46 -20.47
CA GLU A 82 -17.55 -11.59 -20.41
C GLU A 82 -17.68 -10.40 -21.39
N SER A 83 -18.27 -10.59 -22.56
CA SER A 83 -18.58 -9.51 -23.51
C SER A 83 -19.68 -8.57 -23.04
N LEU A 84 -20.67 -9.07 -22.27
CA LEU A 84 -21.70 -8.24 -21.64
C LEU A 84 -21.16 -7.47 -20.41
N ASN A 85 -20.17 -8.01 -19.74
CA ASN A 85 -19.43 -7.32 -18.68
C ASN A 85 -18.40 -6.32 -19.26
N ASN A 86 -17.89 -6.58 -20.46
CA ASN A 86 -17.01 -5.71 -21.23
C ASN A 86 -17.81 -4.76 -22.15
N GLY A 87 -19.07 -4.49 -21.82
CA GLY A 87 -19.82 -3.41 -22.49
C GLY A 87 -18.90 -2.18 -22.49
N GLU A 88 -18.49 -1.76 -23.69
CA GLU A 88 -17.63 -0.60 -23.90
C GLU A 88 -18.20 0.52 -23.04
N GLU A 89 -17.49 0.85 -21.97
CA GLU A 89 -17.84 2.00 -21.14
C GLU A 89 -17.68 3.21 -22.05
N GLU A 90 -18.78 3.75 -22.53
CA GLU A 90 -18.79 4.93 -23.38
C GLU A 90 -18.21 6.10 -22.57
N ASP A 91 -17.26 6.80 -23.18
CA ASP A 91 -16.73 8.04 -22.63
C ASP A 91 -17.88 9.03 -22.44
N THR A 92 -18.20 9.32 -21.21
CA THR A 92 -19.25 10.27 -20.83
C THR A 92 -18.84 11.73 -21.05
N GLY A 93 -17.59 11.97 -21.49
CA GLY A 93 -17.00 13.29 -21.61
C GLY A 93 -16.52 13.90 -20.28
N GLU A 94 -16.71 13.16 -19.15
CA GLU A 94 -16.17 13.52 -17.86
C GLU A 94 -14.98 12.61 -17.52
N SER A 95 -13.88 13.20 -17.05
CA SER A 95 -12.72 12.43 -16.59
C SER A 95 -13.07 11.53 -15.39
N ARG A 96 -12.55 10.31 -15.41
CA ARG A 96 -12.63 9.38 -14.29
C ARG A 96 -11.71 9.76 -13.13
N PHE A 97 -10.76 10.67 -13.38
CA PHE A 97 -9.74 11.11 -12.43
C PHE A 97 -10.00 12.57 -12.02
N TYR A 98 -10.22 12.77 -10.74
CA TYR A 98 -10.46 14.11 -10.22
C TYR A 98 -9.13 14.87 -9.96
N LYS A 99 -8.22 14.24 -9.19
CA LYS A 99 -6.97 14.89 -8.78
C LYS A 99 -5.99 15.07 -9.93
N LEU A 100 -5.91 14.09 -10.84
CA LEU A 100 -5.01 14.19 -12.00
C LEU A 100 -5.51 15.25 -12.98
N THR A 101 -6.81 15.36 -13.21
CA THR A 101 -7.39 16.42 -14.02
C THR A 101 -7.15 17.81 -13.43
N GLU A 102 -7.17 17.94 -12.10
CA GLU A 102 -6.80 19.18 -11.43
C GLU A 102 -5.34 19.55 -11.70
N ILE A 103 -4.43 18.59 -11.72
CA ILE A 103 -3.02 18.78 -12.06
C ILE A 103 -2.88 19.27 -13.51
N ASP A 104 -3.57 18.68 -14.46
CA ASP A 104 -3.54 19.12 -15.87
C ASP A 104 -3.90 20.60 -15.99
N GLN A 105 -4.90 21.05 -15.23
CA GLN A 105 -5.32 22.46 -15.20
C GLN A 105 -4.29 23.36 -14.52
N LEU A 106 -3.72 22.93 -13.40
CA LEU A 106 -2.73 23.71 -12.64
C LEU A 106 -1.42 23.90 -13.39
N TRP A 107 -1.00 22.89 -14.15
CA TRP A 107 0.30 22.88 -14.83
C TRP A 107 0.22 23.18 -16.34
N ALA A 108 -0.97 23.51 -16.87
CA ALA A 108 -1.16 23.83 -18.29
C ALA A 108 -0.21 24.94 -18.80
N ASP A 109 0.04 25.95 -17.96
CA ASP A 109 0.87 27.12 -18.26
C ASP A 109 2.18 27.12 -17.47
N TYR A 110 2.72 25.93 -17.13
CA TYR A 110 3.94 25.82 -16.33
C TYR A 110 5.16 26.44 -17.04
N VAL A 111 5.82 27.37 -16.36
CA VAL A 111 7.10 27.93 -16.79
C VAL A 111 8.17 27.46 -15.80
N PRO A 112 9.21 26.73 -16.26
CA PRO A 112 10.28 26.27 -15.38
C PRO A 112 10.96 27.44 -14.67
N PRO A 113 11.21 27.36 -13.35
CA PRO A 113 11.97 28.38 -12.63
C PRO A 113 13.43 28.37 -13.08
N VAL A 114 14.08 29.50 -12.91
CA VAL A 114 15.53 29.61 -13.15
C VAL A 114 16.26 28.97 -11.97
N TYR A 115 16.97 27.88 -12.24
CA TYR A 115 17.75 27.17 -11.23
C TYR A 115 19.14 27.82 -11.06
N ASP A 116 19.65 27.80 -9.81
CA ASP A 116 21.05 28.16 -9.50
C ASP A 116 21.95 26.99 -9.92
N ASN A 117 22.57 27.13 -11.10
CA ASN A 117 23.47 26.11 -11.67
C ASN A 117 24.93 26.29 -11.17
N ASP A 118 25.22 27.29 -10.37
CA ASP A 118 26.58 27.57 -9.91
C ASP A 118 26.93 26.87 -8.60
N ILE A 119 25.95 26.29 -7.93
CA ILE A 119 26.16 25.57 -6.67
C ILE A 119 26.95 24.25 -6.89
N THR A 120 28.00 24.07 -6.13
CA THR A 120 28.76 22.83 -6.13
C THR A 120 28.10 21.76 -5.24
N LEU A 121 28.29 20.48 -5.56
CA LEU A 121 27.72 19.40 -4.76
C LEU A 121 28.18 19.40 -3.29
N PRO A 122 29.44 19.68 -2.93
CA PRO A 122 29.84 19.85 -1.55
C PRO A 122 29.10 21.00 -0.85
N GLU A 123 28.93 22.13 -1.52
CA GLU A 123 28.21 23.27 -0.97
C GLU A 123 26.72 22.98 -0.79
N PHE A 124 26.09 22.29 -1.74
CA PHE A 124 24.71 21.80 -1.61
C PHE A 124 24.54 20.95 -0.35
N CYS A 125 25.45 19.99 -0.11
CA CYS A 125 25.40 19.14 1.09
C CYS A 125 25.54 19.94 2.39
N GLU A 126 26.45 20.94 2.44
CA GLU A 126 26.60 21.80 3.61
C GLU A 126 25.37 22.70 3.83
N ARG A 127 24.81 23.27 2.77
CA ARG A 127 23.57 24.07 2.86
C ARG A 127 22.41 23.20 3.37
N PHE A 128 22.28 21.98 2.86
CA PHE A 128 21.25 21.05 3.35
C PHE A 128 21.44 20.70 4.83
N ARG A 129 22.67 20.39 5.25
CA ARG A 129 22.97 20.12 6.66
C ARG A 129 22.62 21.31 7.57
N LEU A 130 23.02 22.53 7.17
CA LEU A 130 22.72 23.73 7.90
C LEU A 130 21.21 24.03 7.97
N PHE A 131 20.50 23.82 6.88
CA PHE A 131 19.04 23.93 6.83
C PHE A 131 18.38 22.95 7.79
N ALA A 132 18.73 21.67 7.74
CA ALA A 132 18.18 20.64 8.62
C ALA A 132 18.41 20.99 10.10
N CYS A 133 19.60 21.47 10.44
CA CYS A 133 19.95 21.85 11.81
C CYS A 133 19.21 23.12 12.25
N SER A 134 19.26 24.20 11.44
CA SER A 134 18.75 25.51 11.83
C SER A 134 17.24 25.66 11.77
N GLN A 135 16.61 25.05 10.77
CA GLN A 135 15.16 25.17 10.54
C GLN A 135 14.34 24.04 11.16
N LEU A 136 14.92 22.84 11.25
CA LEU A 136 14.19 21.66 11.68
C LEU A 136 14.72 21.06 12.99
N GLY A 137 15.82 21.59 13.53
CA GLY A 137 16.46 21.03 14.73
C GLY A 137 17.04 19.63 14.56
N LEU A 138 17.29 19.21 13.31
CA LEU A 138 17.78 17.88 12.96
C LEU A 138 19.28 17.94 12.67
N TYR A 139 20.08 17.24 13.47
CA TYR A 139 21.52 17.17 13.26
C TYR A 139 21.92 15.86 12.60
N TYR A 140 22.61 15.97 11.46
CA TYR A 140 23.19 14.86 10.71
C TYR A 140 24.67 15.07 10.48
N ASP A 141 25.45 13.97 10.54
CA ASP A 141 26.85 14.01 10.14
C ASP A 141 26.96 14.33 8.64
N ILE A 142 27.95 15.15 8.27
CA ILE A 142 28.13 15.54 6.86
C ILE A 142 28.41 14.35 5.93
N LYS A 143 29.02 13.26 6.43
CA LYS A 143 29.23 12.05 5.64
C LYS A 143 27.91 11.38 5.31
N LEU A 144 26.96 11.34 6.26
CA LEU A 144 25.61 10.81 6.03
C LEU A 144 24.87 11.66 4.99
N ILE A 145 24.92 12.97 5.10
CA ILE A 145 24.31 13.88 4.11
C ILE A 145 24.90 13.65 2.72
N ARG A 146 26.21 13.58 2.60
CA ARG A 146 26.89 13.33 1.31
C ARG A 146 26.50 11.99 0.71
N LEU A 147 26.44 10.95 1.54
CA LEU A 147 26.00 9.61 1.10
C LEU A 147 24.56 9.65 0.62
N PHE A 148 23.66 10.28 1.38
CA PHE A 148 22.24 10.40 1.02
C PHE A 148 22.06 11.14 -0.31
N VAL A 149 22.70 12.32 -0.47
CA VAL A 149 22.61 13.12 -1.69
C VAL A 149 23.23 12.38 -2.89
N ALA A 150 24.37 11.72 -2.70
CA ALA A 150 24.99 10.91 -3.76
C ALA A 150 24.11 9.74 -4.18
N SER A 151 23.47 9.05 -3.21
CA SER A 151 22.51 7.97 -3.50
C SER A 151 21.31 8.50 -4.26
N PHE A 152 20.76 9.63 -3.84
CA PHE A 152 19.61 10.29 -4.50
C PHE A 152 19.93 10.69 -5.96
N ALA A 153 21.14 11.13 -6.21
CA ALA A 153 21.60 11.49 -7.56
C ALA A 153 21.90 10.25 -8.44
N SER A 154 22.20 9.10 -7.83
CA SER A 154 22.62 7.90 -8.54
C SER A 154 21.50 6.89 -8.80
N THR A 155 20.50 6.86 -7.93
CA THR A 155 19.41 5.86 -7.97
C THR A 155 18.04 6.51 -7.75
N ARG A 156 17.00 5.86 -8.25
CA ARG A 156 15.60 6.27 -8.01
C ARG A 156 15.01 5.68 -6.75
N LEU A 157 15.60 4.61 -6.22
CA LEU A 157 15.17 3.93 -5.02
C LEU A 157 16.30 3.95 -4.00
N ILE A 158 16.01 4.45 -2.80
CA ILE A 158 16.95 4.49 -1.67
C ILE A 158 16.30 3.78 -0.49
N ILE A 159 17.02 2.82 0.11
CA ILE A 159 16.57 2.13 1.31
C ILE A 159 17.33 2.68 2.52
N LEU A 160 16.61 3.35 3.41
CA LEU A 160 17.13 3.87 4.67
C LEU A 160 16.90 2.84 5.79
N GLN A 161 17.94 2.11 6.14
CA GLN A 161 17.89 1.09 7.19
C GLN A 161 18.57 1.61 8.48
N GLY A 162 18.06 1.22 9.63
CA GLY A 162 18.64 1.54 10.94
C GLY A 162 17.63 1.42 12.07
N ILE A 163 18.11 1.62 13.30
CA ILE A 163 17.30 1.55 14.53
C ILE A 163 16.21 2.62 14.50
N SER A 164 15.05 2.32 15.13
CA SER A 164 13.96 3.30 15.25
C SER A 164 14.45 4.55 16.01
N GLY A 165 13.92 5.72 15.63
CA GLY A 165 14.28 7.00 16.25
C GLY A 165 15.60 7.62 15.79
N THR A 166 16.32 7.04 14.82
CA THR A 166 17.58 7.60 14.28
C THR A 166 17.40 8.68 13.23
N GLY A 167 16.18 9.11 12.96
CA GLY A 167 15.88 10.21 12.02
C GLY A 167 15.85 9.83 10.54
N LYS A 168 15.63 8.54 10.19
CA LYS A 168 15.56 8.08 8.79
C LYS A 168 14.50 8.81 7.97
N THR A 169 13.25 8.73 8.44
CA THR A 169 12.10 9.39 7.81
C THR A 169 12.28 10.91 7.82
N SER A 170 12.80 11.45 8.93
CA SER A 170 13.06 12.88 9.09
C SER A 170 14.12 13.40 8.12
N LEU A 171 15.11 12.59 7.72
CA LEU A 171 16.13 12.96 6.75
C LEU A 171 15.53 13.22 5.36
N ALA A 172 14.73 12.25 4.88
CA ALA A 172 14.06 12.38 3.58
C ALA A 172 12.99 13.49 3.59
N TYR A 173 12.28 13.65 4.70
CA TYR A 173 11.35 14.78 4.89
C TYR A 173 12.04 16.15 4.87
N ALA A 174 13.18 16.27 5.57
CA ALA A 174 13.99 17.48 5.58
C ALA A 174 14.51 17.83 4.19
N PHE A 175 14.90 16.81 3.41
CA PHE A 175 15.37 16.99 2.03
C PHE A 175 14.28 17.59 1.15
N GLY A 176 13.07 17.07 1.15
CA GLY A 176 11.96 17.63 0.39
C GLY A 176 11.68 19.09 0.74
N LYS A 177 11.71 19.43 2.04
CA LYS A 177 11.59 20.84 2.47
C LYS A 177 12.75 21.71 2.00
N PHE A 178 13.96 21.19 1.99
CA PHE A 178 15.14 21.92 1.56
C PHE A 178 15.10 22.25 0.07
N VAL A 179 14.64 21.33 -0.77
CA VAL A 179 14.47 21.57 -2.21
C VAL A 179 13.16 22.30 -2.56
N ASN A 180 12.46 22.80 -1.54
CA ASN A 180 11.19 23.52 -1.66
C ASN A 180 10.08 22.71 -2.35
N ASN A 181 10.15 21.39 -2.24
CA ASN A 181 9.12 20.47 -2.70
C ASN A 181 8.87 19.40 -1.61
N PRO A 182 7.85 19.60 -0.75
CA PRO A 182 7.62 18.75 0.41
C PRO A 182 7.48 17.28 0.03
N SER A 183 8.22 16.42 0.72
CA SER A 183 8.13 14.96 0.52
C SER A 183 6.75 14.43 0.88
N ILE A 184 6.27 13.50 0.07
CA ILE A 184 5.04 12.76 0.34
C ILE A 184 5.39 11.56 1.22
N VAL A 185 4.74 11.46 2.39
CA VAL A 185 4.95 10.35 3.31
C VAL A 185 3.75 9.42 3.24
N ALA A 186 3.98 8.22 2.72
CA ALA A 186 3.01 7.14 2.71
C ALA A 186 3.36 6.14 3.80
N SER A 187 2.59 6.10 4.89
CA SER A 187 2.76 5.14 5.97
C SER A 187 2.16 3.81 5.57
N VAL A 188 3.02 2.81 5.38
CA VAL A 188 2.59 1.45 5.04
C VAL A 188 1.78 0.86 6.17
N GLN A 189 0.66 0.21 5.84
CA GLN A 189 -0.22 -0.43 6.81
C GLN A 189 -0.16 -1.97 6.67
N PRO A 190 -0.41 -2.72 7.75
CA PRO A 190 -0.41 -4.19 7.70
C PRO A 190 -1.44 -4.79 6.72
N SER A 191 -2.43 -4.00 6.33
CA SER A 191 -3.48 -4.38 5.37
C SER A 191 -3.03 -4.33 3.91
N TRP A 192 -1.91 -3.68 3.60
CA TRP A 192 -1.44 -3.51 2.23
C TRP A 192 -1.12 -4.87 1.57
N ARG A 193 -1.74 -5.15 0.43
CA ARG A 193 -1.67 -6.45 -0.24
C ARG A 193 -1.36 -6.39 -1.72
N ASP A 194 -1.61 -5.23 -2.36
CA ASP A 194 -1.42 -5.07 -3.79
C ASP A 194 -1.11 -3.60 -4.14
N ARG A 195 -0.90 -3.32 -5.42
CA ARG A 195 -0.55 -1.98 -5.92
C ARG A 195 -1.63 -0.90 -5.72
N THR A 196 -2.87 -1.30 -5.45
CA THR A 196 -3.97 -0.34 -5.27
C THR A 196 -3.76 0.57 -4.07
N GLU A 197 -3.00 0.10 -3.10
CA GLU A 197 -2.61 0.89 -1.93
C GLU A 197 -1.64 2.04 -2.29
N LEU A 198 -0.84 1.86 -3.35
CA LEU A 198 0.07 2.90 -3.83
C LEU A 198 -0.61 3.87 -4.79
N PHE A 199 -1.36 3.37 -5.75
CA PHE A 199 -1.88 4.16 -6.87
C PHE A 199 -3.35 4.49 -6.75
N GLY A 200 -4.12 3.66 -6.03
CA GLY A 200 -5.57 3.73 -5.99
C GLY A 200 -6.24 2.67 -6.84
N TYR A 201 -7.54 2.76 -6.97
CA TYR A 201 -8.35 1.78 -7.68
C TYR A 201 -9.57 2.41 -8.34
N PHE A 202 -10.02 1.80 -9.43
CA PHE A 202 -11.25 2.18 -10.09
C PHE A 202 -12.46 1.67 -9.30
N ASN A 203 -13.41 2.56 -9.03
CA ASN A 203 -14.65 2.23 -8.34
C ASN A 203 -15.77 2.01 -9.36
N GLU A 204 -16.16 0.75 -9.54
CA GLU A 204 -17.18 0.33 -10.49
C GLU A 204 -18.57 0.96 -10.23
N PHE A 205 -18.87 1.36 -9.00
CA PHE A 205 -20.17 1.96 -8.66
C PHE A 205 -20.23 3.45 -8.99
N THR A 206 -19.16 4.19 -8.68
CA THR A 206 -19.09 5.63 -8.92
C THR A 206 -18.54 5.95 -10.31
N LYS A 207 -17.98 4.95 -11.00
CA LYS A 207 -17.27 5.10 -12.29
C LYS A 207 -16.13 6.12 -12.23
N LYS A 208 -15.53 6.28 -11.04
CA LYS A 208 -14.40 7.17 -10.78
C LYS A 208 -13.23 6.41 -10.19
N PHE A 209 -12.04 6.90 -10.46
CA PHE A 209 -10.83 6.37 -9.87
C PHE A 209 -10.59 7.01 -8.50
N ASN A 210 -10.31 6.20 -7.47
CA ASN A 210 -9.91 6.67 -6.16
C ASN A 210 -8.40 6.83 -6.13
N GLU A 211 -7.93 8.04 -6.37
CA GLU A 211 -6.52 8.39 -6.51
C GLU A 211 -5.84 8.57 -5.16
N THR A 212 -4.65 8.01 -5.01
CA THR A 212 -3.79 8.24 -3.84
C THR A 212 -2.99 9.53 -3.99
N GLU A 213 -2.45 10.04 -2.89
CA GLU A 213 -1.51 11.18 -2.94
C GLU A 213 -0.18 10.81 -3.60
N LEU A 214 0.21 9.53 -3.56
CA LEU A 214 1.40 9.04 -4.26
C LEU A 214 1.19 9.10 -5.77
N LEU A 215 0.06 8.57 -6.29
CA LEU A 215 -0.27 8.67 -7.70
C LEU A 215 -0.31 10.11 -8.18
N ARG A 216 -0.97 10.99 -7.42
CA ARG A 216 -1.03 12.42 -7.71
C ARG A 216 0.36 13.02 -7.85
N ALA A 217 1.26 12.75 -6.89
CA ALA A 217 2.62 13.30 -6.91
C ALA A 217 3.47 12.75 -8.07
N MET A 218 3.31 11.48 -8.39
CA MET A 218 3.99 10.89 -9.56
C MET A 218 3.51 11.53 -10.86
N TYR A 219 2.22 11.78 -10.97
CA TYR A 219 1.64 12.44 -12.13
C TYR A 219 2.11 13.90 -12.23
N GLU A 220 2.07 14.65 -11.13
CA GLU A 220 2.57 16.01 -11.06
C GLU A 220 4.06 16.11 -11.43
N ALA A 221 4.88 15.13 -11.02
CA ALA A 221 6.30 15.05 -11.36
C ALA A 221 6.57 14.87 -12.86
N SER A 222 5.59 14.48 -13.66
CA SER A 222 5.72 14.40 -15.11
C SER A 222 5.63 15.77 -15.82
N TYR A 223 5.05 16.75 -15.15
CA TYR A 223 4.87 18.10 -15.71
C TYR A 223 6.04 19.06 -15.49
N ASN A 224 6.97 18.72 -14.59
CA ASN A 224 8.03 19.65 -14.21
C ASN A 224 9.33 18.90 -13.86
N ASP A 225 10.43 19.66 -13.79
CA ASP A 225 11.77 19.16 -13.47
C ASP A 225 12.11 19.22 -11.97
N ASN A 226 11.13 19.48 -11.10
CA ASN A 226 11.35 19.53 -9.67
C ASN A 226 11.69 18.13 -9.11
N ILE A 227 12.41 18.13 -8.00
CA ILE A 227 12.74 16.90 -7.30
C ILE A 227 11.56 16.48 -6.42
N TYR A 228 10.97 15.32 -6.70
CA TYR A 228 9.95 14.69 -5.88
C TYR A 228 10.54 13.58 -5.04
N ALA A 229 10.29 13.61 -3.74
CA ALA A 229 10.68 12.56 -2.81
C ALA A 229 9.45 11.90 -2.20
N VAL A 230 9.23 10.63 -2.50
CA VAL A 230 8.19 9.82 -1.89
C VAL A 230 8.82 8.92 -0.83
N ILE A 231 8.26 8.94 0.36
CA ILE A 231 8.75 8.18 1.52
C ILE A 231 7.72 7.08 1.82
N LEU A 232 8.12 5.82 1.65
CA LEU A 232 7.36 4.69 2.18
C LEU A 232 7.87 4.40 3.59
N ASP A 233 7.13 4.85 4.59
CA ASP A 233 7.51 4.68 5.99
C ASP A 233 7.03 3.34 6.53
N GLU A 234 7.87 2.71 7.37
CA GLU A 234 7.61 1.40 7.97
C GLU A 234 7.27 0.30 6.94
N MET A 235 7.95 0.31 5.79
CA MET A 235 7.65 -0.57 4.66
C MET A 235 7.70 -2.08 4.98
N ASN A 236 8.34 -2.47 6.08
CA ASN A 236 8.45 -3.84 6.55
C ASN A 236 7.22 -4.35 7.31
N ILE A 237 6.24 -3.50 7.63
CA ILE A 237 5.00 -3.90 8.32
C ILE A 237 4.11 -4.77 7.43
N ALA A 238 4.07 -4.49 6.13
CA ALA A 238 3.42 -5.31 5.13
C ALA A 238 4.45 -6.06 4.26
N ARG A 239 4.00 -7.04 3.49
CA ARG A 239 4.86 -7.76 2.56
C ARG A 239 5.12 -6.91 1.32
N VAL A 240 6.31 -6.30 1.27
CA VAL A 240 6.73 -5.38 0.21
C VAL A 240 6.63 -5.99 -1.19
N GLU A 241 6.89 -7.29 -1.31
CA GLU A 241 6.80 -8.04 -2.55
C GLU A 241 5.38 -8.12 -3.14
N TYR A 242 4.35 -7.78 -2.38
CA TYR A 242 2.98 -7.76 -2.88
C TYR A 242 2.57 -6.38 -3.39
N TYR A 243 2.80 -5.34 -2.60
CA TYR A 243 2.35 -4.01 -2.96
C TYR A 243 3.36 -3.21 -3.80
N PHE A 244 4.65 -3.58 -3.79
CA PHE A 244 5.72 -2.84 -4.45
C PHE A 244 6.41 -3.60 -5.59
N ALA A 245 6.02 -4.85 -5.89
CA ALA A 245 6.67 -5.69 -6.89
C ALA A 245 6.69 -5.05 -8.29
N GLU A 246 5.59 -4.46 -8.72
CA GLU A 246 5.48 -3.78 -10.01
C GLU A 246 6.45 -2.60 -10.10
N MET A 247 6.52 -1.77 -9.05
CA MET A 247 7.48 -0.66 -9.00
C MET A 247 8.94 -1.13 -9.07
N LEU A 248 9.27 -2.24 -8.40
CA LEU A 248 10.62 -2.81 -8.50
C LEU A 248 10.94 -3.23 -9.94
N SER A 249 10.00 -3.90 -10.60
CA SER A 249 10.19 -4.33 -12.00
C SER A 249 10.36 -3.13 -12.94
N ILE A 250 9.57 -2.07 -12.77
CA ILE A 250 9.67 -0.85 -13.58
C ILE A 250 11.00 -0.14 -13.33
N LEU A 251 11.44 -0.01 -12.08
CA LEU A 251 12.69 0.66 -11.73
C LEU A 251 13.95 -0.09 -12.19
N GLU A 252 13.84 -1.39 -12.50
CA GLU A 252 14.92 -2.22 -13.08
C GLU A 252 15.06 -2.03 -14.60
N MET A 253 14.06 -1.43 -15.27
CA MET A 253 14.13 -1.21 -16.72
C MET A 253 15.22 -0.20 -17.09
N PRO A 254 16.00 -0.47 -18.13
CA PRO A 254 17.16 0.35 -18.50
C PRO A 254 16.76 1.71 -19.11
N SER A 255 15.61 1.78 -19.78
CA SER A 255 15.11 2.99 -20.42
C SER A 255 14.00 3.66 -19.58
N ARG A 256 14.03 4.99 -19.53
CA ARG A 256 12.95 5.76 -18.88
C ARG A 256 11.62 5.63 -19.60
N ASP A 257 11.63 5.40 -20.89
CA ASP A 257 10.42 5.24 -21.70
C ASP A 257 9.65 3.96 -21.34
N GLU A 258 10.34 3.00 -20.67
CA GLU A 258 9.75 1.77 -20.16
C GLU A 258 9.19 1.93 -18.73
N TRP A 259 9.40 3.09 -18.11
CA TRP A 259 8.90 3.38 -16.76
C TRP A 259 7.44 3.84 -16.79
N VAL A 260 6.57 2.94 -17.22
CA VAL A 260 5.15 3.17 -17.37
C VAL A 260 4.38 2.31 -16.37
N VAL A 261 3.41 2.91 -15.71
CA VAL A 261 2.48 2.22 -14.81
C VAL A 261 1.09 2.27 -15.43
N ASP A 262 0.57 1.12 -15.81
CA ASP A 262 -0.79 1.00 -16.34
C ASP A 262 -1.79 1.08 -15.19
N ILE A 263 -2.45 2.22 -15.06
CA ILE A 263 -3.42 2.47 -13.99
C ILE A 263 -4.79 1.86 -14.32
N ILE A 264 -5.20 1.94 -15.60
CA ILE A 264 -6.47 1.45 -16.11
C ILE A 264 -6.26 0.72 -17.44
N PRO A 265 -7.06 -0.32 -17.73
CA PRO A 265 -6.91 -1.10 -18.96
C PRO A 265 -7.17 -0.28 -20.22
N ASN A 266 -8.18 0.57 -20.20
CA ASN A 266 -8.61 1.39 -21.33
C ASN A 266 -8.73 2.85 -20.92
N SER A 267 -7.95 3.73 -21.56
CA SER A 267 -8.03 5.18 -21.33
C SER A 267 -9.14 5.80 -22.21
N TRP A 268 -9.84 6.76 -21.66
CA TRP A 268 -10.82 7.57 -22.38
C TRP A 268 -10.18 8.86 -22.89
N PRO A 269 -10.71 9.45 -23.98
CA PRO A 269 -10.26 10.77 -24.43
C PRO A 269 -10.39 11.88 -23.38
N SER A 270 -11.33 11.73 -22.45
CA SER A 270 -11.57 12.65 -21.33
C SER A 270 -10.63 12.44 -20.13
N ASP A 271 -9.88 11.32 -20.08
CA ASP A 271 -8.94 11.06 -19.00
C ASP A 271 -7.67 11.92 -19.13
N PRO A 272 -6.94 12.15 -18.01
CA PRO A 272 -5.63 12.79 -18.00
C PRO A 272 -4.63 12.11 -18.93
N LYS A 273 -3.70 12.87 -19.50
CA LYS A 273 -2.75 12.40 -20.54
C LYS A 273 -1.45 11.87 -19.97
#